data_63f8147f37c529b07b220d286df4e65f
#
_entry.id   63f8147f37c529b07b220d286df4e65f
#
_cell.length_a   1.000
_cell.length_b   1.000
_cell.length_c   1.000
_cell.angle_alpha   90.00
_cell.angle_beta   90.00
_cell.angle_gamma   90.00
#
_symmetry.space_group_name_H-M   'P 1'
#
loop_
_entity.id
_entity.type
_entity.pdbx_description
1 polymer ?
#
loop_
_entity_poly.entity_id
_entity_poly.type
_entity_poly.pdbx_seq_one_letter_code
_entity_poly.pdbx_strand_id
1 'polypeptide(L)'
;TPKTIGQDIDADNEQIKNGQGYDHNYVLNKKEEGELSFAAKIKDPVSCRTMEVYTTEPGLQMYTGNFLAGISGQHGATFPRRSAVCFEAQKFPDTPNHPYFPSCRLKPGDTYTQKTIYKFGVEK
;
A
#
# COMPACT_ATOMS: atom_id res chain seq x y z
N THR A 1 -1.57 3.53 -17.15
CA THR A 1 -1.31 4.99 -17.21
C THR A 1 -1.45 5.56 -15.81
N PRO A 2 -0.52 6.40 -15.34
CA PRO A 2 -0.64 7.09 -14.06
C PRO A 2 -1.91 7.92 -13.98
N LYS A 3 -2.55 7.96 -12.80
CA LYS A 3 -3.69 8.82 -12.51
C LYS A 3 -3.54 9.46 -11.14
N THR A 4 -4.22 10.57 -10.89
CA THR A 4 -4.22 11.18 -9.57
C THR A 4 -5.02 10.34 -8.58
N ILE A 5 -4.58 10.29 -7.32
CA ILE A 5 -5.29 9.58 -6.25
C ILE A 5 -6.71 10.13 -6.09
N GLY A 6 -6.87 11.46 -6.19
CA GLY A 6 -8.18 12.12 -6.04
C GLY A 6 -9.20 11.81 -7.12
N GLN A 7 -8.78 11.25 -8.27
CA GLN A 7 -9.67 11.03 -9.42
C GLN A 7 -10.84 10.11 -9.09
N ASP A 8 -10.59 9.00 -8.38
CA ASP A 8 -11.60 8.00 -8.08
C ASP A 8 -11.72 7.68 -6.58
N ILE A 9 -11.14 8.52 -5.70
CA ILE A 9 -11.13 8.29 -4.26
C ILE A 9 -12.54 8.33 -3.63
N ASP A 10 -13.49 8.94 -4.31
CA ASP A 10 -14.90 9.03 -3.93
C ASP A 10 -15.82 8.39 -4.99
N ALA A 11 -15.29 7.48 -5.82
CA ALA A 11 -16.06 6.81 -6.86
C ALA A 11 -17.26 6.04 -6.27
N ASP A 12 -18.35 5.97 -7.02
CA ASP A 12 -19.53 5.18 -6.68
C ASP A 12 -19.27 3.69 -6.91
N ASN A 13 -18.43 3.13 -6.04
CA ASN A 13 -17.99 1.74 -6.04
C ASN A 13 -18.08 1.19 -4.61
N GLU A 14 -18.55 -0.02 -4.44
CA GLU A 14 -18.72 -0.66 -3.14
C GLU A 14 -17.42 -0.69 -2.33
N GLN A 15 -16.30 -1.04 -2.95
CA GLN A 15 -15.01 -1.12 -2.27
C GLN A 15 -14.54 0.24 -1.77
N ILE A 16 -14.67 1.27 -2.59
CA ILE A 16 -14.34 2.65 -2.21
C ILE A 16 -15.25 3.15 -1.07
N LYS A 17 -16.54 2.81 -1.10
CA LYS A 17 -17.48 3.15 -0.01
C LYS A 17 -17.09 2.46 1.30
N ASN A 18 -16.76 1.17 1.25
CA ASN A 18 -16.36 0.41 2.43
C ASN A 18 -15.06 0.94 3.05
N GLY A 19 -14.06 1.29 2.22
CA GLY A 19 -12.80 1.89 2.66
C GLY A 19 -12.87 3.39 2.94
N GLN A 20 -13.99 4.05 2.61
CA GLN A 20 -14.15 5.51 2.65
C GLN A 20 -13.07 6.25 1.83
N GLY A 21 -12.59 5.63 0.77
CA GLY A 21 -11.47 5.97 -0.09
C GLY A 21 -10.66 4.72 -0.41
N TYR A 22 -9.38 4.88 -0.76
CA TYR A 22 -8.52 3.70 -0.96
C TYR A 22 -8.09 3.12 0.39
N ASP A 23 -8.33 1.84 0.57
CA ASP A 23 -7.86 0.99 1.66
C ASP A 23 -7.92 -0.48 1.19
N HIS A 24 -7.12 -0.79 0.17
CA HIS A 24 -7.25 -2.03 -0.58
C HIS A 24 -5.90 -2.68 -0.82
N ASN A 25 -5.88 -4.01 -0.74
CA ASN A 25 -4.74 -4.81 -1.14
C ASN A 25 -4.76 -5.04 -2.65
N TYR A 26 -3.72 -4.59 -3.33
CA TYR A 26 -3.49 -4.87 -4.75
C TYR A 26 -2.64 -6.12 -4.89
N VAL A 27 -3.10 -7.06 -5.71
CA VAL A 27 -2.33 -8.24 -6.09
C VAL A 27 -1.25 -7.81 -7.07
N LEU A 28 0.02 -8.08 -6.74
CA LEU A 28 1.14 -7.69 -7.56
C LEU A 28 1.41 -8.72 -8.67
N ASN A 29 1.67 -8.23 -9.88
CA ASN A 29 2.04 -9.07 -11.01
C ASN A 29 3.49 -9.51 -10.88
N LYS A 30 3.71 -10.70 -10.31
CA LYS A 30 5.03 -11.30 -10.14
C LYS A 30 5.25 -12.42 -11.15
N LYS A 31 6.49 -12.61 -11.59
CA LYS A 31 6.88 -13.74 -12.44
C LYS A 31 7.00 -15.02 -11.63
N GLU A 32 7.50 -14.89 -10.39
CA GLU A 32 7.66 -16.00 -9.46
C GLU A 32 7.43 -15.53 -8.01
N GLU A 33 7.10 -16.46 -7.13
CA GLU A 33 6.93 -16.17 -5.71
C GLU A 33 8.25 -15.68 -5.08
N GLY A 34 8.17 -14.63 -4.27
CA GLY A 34 9.34 -14.04 -3.62
C GLY A 34 10.23 -13.19 -4.53
N GLU A 35 9.87 -12.99 -5.80
CA GLU A 35 10.60 -12.07 -6.68
C GLU A 35 10.59 -10.65 -6.09
N LEU A 36 11.77 -10.03 -6.00
CA LEU A 36 11.86 -8.60 -5.70
C LEU A 36 11.55 -7.80 -6.96
N SER A 37 10.33 -7.32 -7.07
CA SER A 37 9.82 -6.63 -8.25
C SER A 37 9.21 -5.28 -7.92
N PHE A 38 9.11 -4.41 -8.93
CA PHE A 38 8.41 -3.14 -8.82
C PHE A 38 6.94 -3.35 -8.45
N ALA A 39 6.45 -2.58 -7.47
CA ALA A 39 5.09 -2.67 -6.96
C ALA A 39 4.29 -1.40 -7.22
N ALA A 40 4.86 -0.23 -6.89
CA ALA A 40 4.15 1.05 -7.04
C ALA A 40 5.12 2.21 -7.22
N LYS A 41 4.59 3.30 -7.78
CA LYS A 41 5.24 4.61 -7.81
C LYS A 41 4.23 5.69 -7.50
N ILE A 42 4.62 6.64 -6.68
CA ILE A 42 3.86 7.85 -6.41
C ILE A 42 4.73 9.08 -6.69
N LYS A 43 4.09 10.14 -7.17
CA LYS A 43 4.71 11.45 -7.38
C LYS A 43 3.81 12.55 -6.82
N ASP A 44 4.41 13.46 -6.05
CA ASP A 44 3.76 14.72 -5.71
C ASP A 44 4.01 15.72 -6.84
N PRO A 45 2.95 16.22 -7.51
CA PRO A 45 3.11 17.12 -8.65
C PRO A 45 3.63 18.51 -8.27
N VAL A 46 3.50 18.92 -7.00
CA VAL A 46 3.94 20.24 -6.54
C VAL A 46 5.44 20.25 -6.23
N SER A 47 5.88 19.32 -5.38
CA SER A 47 7.30 19.23 -4.99
C SER A 47 8.14 18.39 -5.96
N CYS A 48 7.51 17.70 -6.92
CA CYS A 48 8.13 16.73 -7.84
C CYS A 48 8.81 15.54 -7.12
N ARG A 49 8.59 15.35 -5.82
CA ARG A 49 9.11 14.21 -5.09
C ARG A 49 8.44 12.93 -5.56
N THR A 50 9.24 11.88 -5.65
CA THR A 50 8.77 10.55 -6.03
C THR A 50 9.17 9.52 -4.99
N MET A 51 8.37 8.46 -4.89
CA MET A 51 8.71 7.25 -4.17
C MET A 51 8.33 6.05 -5.03
N GLU A 52 9.29 5.16 -5.26
CA GLU A 52 9.08 3.85 -5.87
C GLU A 52 9.12 2.78 -4.78
N VAL A 53 8.25 1.80 -4.88
CA VAL A 53 8.19 0.65 -3.96
C VAL A 53 8.50 -0.63 -4.72
N TYR A 54 9.44 -1.39 -4.19
CA TYR A 54 9.78 -2.74 -4.66
C TYR A 54 9.61 -3.70 -3.49
N THR A 55 9.07 -4.89 -3.71
CA THR A 55 8.88 -5.85 -2.63
C THR A 55 8.93 -7.29 -3.11
N THR A 56 9.27 -8.20 -2.21
CA THR A 56 9.14 -9.64 -2.38
C THR A 56 7.74 -10.16 -2.02
N GLU A 57 6.91 -9.34 -1.34
CA GLU A 57 5.56 -9.72 -0.96
C GLU A 57 4.60 -9.79 -2.15
N PRO A 58 3.56 -10.64 -2.13
CA PRO A 58 2.61 -10.80 -3.23
C PRO A 58 1.58 -9.68 -3.33
N GLY A 59 1.39 -8.91 -2.27
CA GLY A 59 0.40 -7.84 -2.19
C GLY A 59 0.98 -6.53 -1.72
N LEU A 60 0.26 -5.44 -2.06
CA LEU A 60 0.54 -4.10 -1.59
C LEU A 60 -0.77 -3.43 -1.21
N GLN A 61 -0.95 -3.15 0.08
CA GLN A 61 -2.05 -2.33 0.55
C GLN A 61 -1.76 -0.87 0.22
N MET A 62 -2.73 -0.19 -0.36
CA MET A 62 -2.73 1.26 -0.51
C MET A 62 -3.81 1.83 0.40
N TYR A 63 -3.41 2.67 1.35
CA TYR A 63 -4.31 3.34 2.29
C TYR A 63 -4.13 4.85 2.19
N THR A 64 -5.21 5.57 2.04
CA THR A 64 -5.18 7.03 1.83
C THR A 64 -5.52 7.86 3.07
N GLY A 65 -5.31 7.29 4.25
CA GLY A 65 -5.54 8.03 5.50
C GLY A 65 -7.01 8.37 5.75
N ASN A 66 -7.93 7.54 5.31
CA ASN A 66 -9.39 7.82 5.32
C ASN A 66 -9.94 8.00 6.73
N PHE A 67 -9.35 7.33 7.70
CA PHE A 67 -9.75 7.32 9.12
C PHE A 67 -8.90 8.24 10.00
N LEU A 68 -7.99 9.02 9.43
CA LEU A 68 -7.28 10.08 10.13
C LEU A 68 -8.25 11.24 10.37
N ALA A 69 -8.88 11.29 11.53
CA ALA A 69 -9.92 12.28 11.86
C ALA A 69 -9.43 13.24 12.95
N GLY A 70 -8.46 14.10 12.61
CA GLY A 70 -7.91 15.07 13.57
C GLY A 70 -7.07 14.42 14.66
N ILE A 71 -6.44 13.28 14.38
CA ILE A 71 -5.55 12.59 15.33
C ILE A 71 -4.35 13.49 15.64
N SER A 72 -4.07 13.66 16.94
CA SER A 72 -2.91 14.42 17.40
C SER A 72 -1.62 13.63 17.18
N GLY A 73 -0.66 14.26 16.52
CA GLY A 73 0.69 13.75 16.32
C GLY A 73 1.71 14.40 17.26
N GLN A 74 2.97 14.10 17.02
CA GLN A 74 4.09 14.71 17.77
C GLN A 74 4.21 16.21 17.46
N HIS A 75 4.77 16.94 18.40
CA HIS A 75 5.04 18.39 18.27
C HIS A 75 3.79 19.25 17.95
N GLY A 76 2.60 18.81 18.40
CA GLY A 76 1.35 19.53 18.16
C GLY A 76 0.79 19.40 16.75
N ALA A 77 1.34 18.52 15.93
CA ALA A 77 0.78 18.23 14.62
C ALA A 77 -0.62 17.58 14.74
N THR A 78 -1.49 17.88 13.80
CA THR A 78 -2.80 17.24 13.67
C THR A 78 -2.90 16.60 12.29
N PHE A 79 -3.37 15.36 12.23
CA PHE A 79 -3.55 14.64 10.98
C PHE A 79 -5.03 14.63 10.57
N PRO A 80 -5.45 15.49 9.64
CA PRO A 80 -6.80 15.46 9.10
C PRO A 80 -7.01 14.24 8.19
N ARG A 81 -8.27 13.95 7.91
CA ARG A 81 -8.65 12.90 6.97
C ARG A 81 -7.92 13.08 5.63
N ARG A 82 -7.35 11.98 5.11
CA ARG A 82 -6.64 11.94 3.82
C ARG A 82 -5.37 12.82 3.76
N SER A 83 -4.73 13.05 4.90
CA SER A 83 -3.47 13.81 4.97
C SER A 83 -2.22 12.97 4.71
N ALA A 84 -2.37 11.68 4.51
CA ALA A 84 -1.27 10.76 4.26
C ALA A 84 -1.68 9.64 3.29
N VAL A 85 -0.68 8.99 2.72
CA VAL A 85 -0.84 7.75 1.95
C VAL A 85 0.19 6.74 2.43
N CYS A 86 -0.25 5.48 2.61
CA CYS A 86 0.61 4.37 2.97
C CYS A 86 0.67 3.35 1.83
N PHE A 87 1.84 2.73 1.66
CA PHE A 87 2.04 1.55 0.83
C PHE A 87 2.63 0.44 1.70
N GLU A 88 1.86 -0.63 1.90
CA GLU A 88 2.13 -1.67 2.89
C GLU A 88 2.29 -3.00 2.16
N ALA A 89 3.54 -3.47 2.04
CA ALA A 89 3.85 -4.75 1.41
C ALA A 89 3.49 -5.89 2.36
N GLN A 90 2.69 -6.86 1.90
CA GLN A 90 2.09 -7.88 2.77
C GLN A 90 1.64 -9.13 2.02
N LYS A 91 1.34 -10.20 2.77
CA LYS A 91 0.44 -11.26 2.33
C LYS A 91 -0.99 -10.69 2.23
N PHE A 92 -1.87 -11.39 1.49
CA PHE A 92 -3.23 -10.90 1.33
C PHE A 92 -4.01 -10.90 2.65
N PRO A 93 -4.88 -9.91 2.89
CA PRO A 93 -5.81 -9.96 4.02
C PRO A 93 -6.62 -11.25 4.02
N ASP A 94 -6.96 -11.75 5.20
CA ASP A 94 -7.76 -12.97 5.42
C ASP A 94 -7.16 -14.26 4.82
N THR A 95 -5.86 -14.28 4.49
CA THR A 95 -5.17 -15.45 3.94
C THR A 95 -5.42 -16.77 4.70
N PRO A 96 -5.52 -16.83 6.04
CA PRO A 96 -5.79 -18.09 6.74
C PRO A 96 -7.10 -18.78 6.34
N ASN A 97 -8.08 -18.03 5.87
CA ASN A 97 -9.39 -18.54 5.45
C ASN A 97 -9.47 -18.83 3.94
N HIS A 98 -8.41 -18.52 3.19
CA HIS A 98 -8.35 -18.67 1.73
C HIS A 98 -7.19 -19.57 1.30
N PRO A 99 -7.38 -20.90 1.22
CA PRO A 99 -6.30 -21.86 0.95
C PRO A 99 -5.64 -21.71 -0.42
N TYR A 100 -6.27 -20.96 -1.34
CA TYR A 100 -5.74 -20.65 -2.66
C TYR A 100 -4.88 -19.36 -2.71
N PHE A 101 -4.78 -18.62 -1.59
CA PHE A 101 -3.85 -17.49 -1.47
C PHE A 101 -2.43 -17.97 -1.14
N PRO A 102 -1.39 -17.18 -1.47
CA PRO A 102 -0.05 -17.45 -0.99
C PRO A 102 -0.03 -17.59 0.52
N SER A 103 0.47 -18.72 1.02
CA SER A 103 0.39 -19.06 2.45
C SER A 103 1.08 -18.00 3.35
N CYS A 104 0.42 -17.61 4.42
CA CYS A 104 1.00 -16.80 5.50
C CYS A 104 1.49 -17.67 6.69
N ARG A 105 1.40 -19.02 6.58
CA ARG A 105 1.76 -19.92 7.66
C ARG A 105 3.28 -20.06 7.76
N LEU A 106 3.82 -19.80 8.96
CA LEU A 106 5.18 -20.11 9.34
C LEU A 106 5.17 -21.32 10.31
N LYS A 107 5.90 -22.36 9.99
CA LYS A 107 6.01 -23.55 10.86
C LYS A 107 7.13 -23.35 11.89
N PRO A 108 7.07 -24.05 13.04
CA PRO A 108 8.20 -24.06 13.97
C PRO A 108 9.48 -24.51 13.28
N GLY A 109 10.55 -23.74 13.45
CA GLY A 109 11.85 -23.96 12.82
C GLY A 109 12.05 -23.29 11.44
N ASP A 110 10.96 -22.83 10.80
CA ASP A 110 11.07 -22.08 9.55
C ASP A 110 11.52 -20.63 9.83
N THR A 111 12.16 -20.01 8.85
CA THR A 111 12.51 -18.59 8.88
C THR A 111 11.70 -17.83 7.84
N TYR A 112 10.98 -16.80 8.28
CA TYR A 112 10.34 -15.85 7.38
C TYR A 112 11.32 -14.74 6.99
N THR A 113 11.41 -14.46 5.69
CA THR A 113 12.19 -13.33 5.15
C THR A 113 11.35 -12.58 4.13
N GLN A 114 11.44 -11.26 4.18
CA GLN A 114 10.87 -10.40 3.13
C GLN A 114 11.78 -9.20 2.92
N LYS A 115 11.72 -8.59 1.75
CA LYS A 115 12.43 -7.36 1.43
C LYS A 115 11.46 -6.37 0.80
N THR A 116 11.46 -5.14 1.34
CA THR A 116 10.78 -4.00 0.74
C THR A 116 11.76 -2.84 0.64
N ILE A 117 11.79 -2.20 -0.53
CA ILE A 117 12.66 -1.07 -0.83
C ILE A 117 11.78 0.13 -1.17
N TYR A 118 11.96 1.23 -0.44
CA TYR A 118 11.41 2.53 -0.79
C TYR A 118 12.53 3.39 -1.38
N LYS A 119 12.40 3.70 -2.67
CA LYS A 119 13.38 4.50 -3.41
C LYS A 119 12.83 5.90 -3.62
N PHE A 120 13.44 6.87 -2.98
CA PHE A 120 13.02 8.27 -3.07
C PHE A 120 13.79 9.00 -4.17
N GLY A 121 13.13 9.96 -4.82
CA GLY A 121 13.72 10.75 -5.88
C GLY A 121 12.97 12.07 -6.11
N VAL A 122 13.42 12.81 -7.10
CA VAL A 122 12.78 14.02 -7.62
C VAL A 122 12.74 13.92 -9.14
N GLU A 123 11.55 14.07 -9.72
CA GLU A 123 11.33 14.08 -11.18
C GLU A 123 10.65 15.39 -11.58
N LYS A 124 11.42 16.26 -12.20
CA LYS A 124 10.93 17.52 -12.75
C LYS A 124 10.08 17.33 -14.00
#